data_4693d30e8ee84b607bf4b7460fab447d
#
_entry.id   4693d30e8ee84b607bf4b7460fab447d
#
_cell.length_a   1.000
_cell.length_b   1.000
_cell.length_c   1.000
_cell.angle_alpha   90.00
_cell.angle_beta   90.00
_cell.angle_gamma   90.00
#
_symmetry.space_group_name_H-M   'P 1'
#
loop_
_entity.id
_entity.type
_entity.pdbx_description
1 polymer ?
#
loop_
_entity_poly.entity_id
_entity_poly.type
_entity_poly.pdbx_seq_one_letter_code
_entity_poly.pdbx_strand_id
1 'polypeptide(L)'
;TDSEGNSYTVQVPYNYYILNVKLTSKPISSVASELLTPEQLEMYQVYRQTLGNKPLIFGGGSPDMSNSEDLTGVVFVNGTRPGNQAVVDIAKSQVGNVGGQPFWSWYGFNSRVEWCACFVSWCYGQMGLSEPRFASCQSQGIPWFQSHGQWGGRDYANIAPGDAIFFDWDLDGRADHVGLVVGTDGSRVYTVEGNSGDACKIKSYSLTYECIKGYGLMNW
;
A
#
# COMPACT_ATOMS: atom_id res chain seq x y z
N THR A 1 -5.68 -11.39 -24.46
CA THR A 1 -6.93 -11.36 -25.28
C THR A 1 -8.01 -10.65 -24.51
N ASP A 2 -8.79 -9.81 -25.19
CA ASP A 2 -9.98 -9.19 -24.63
C ASP A 2 -11.12 -10.18 -24.44
N SER A 3 -12.27 -9.73 -23.98
CA SER A 3 -13.47 -10.54 -23.76
C SER A 3 -14.04 -11.18 -25.03
N GLU A 4 -13.59 -10.72 -26.22
CA GLU A 4 -14.00 -11.21 -27.54
C GLU A 4 -12.99 -12.19 -28.14
N GLY A 5 -11.87 -12.48 -27.42
CA GLY A 5 -10.85 -13.43 -27.86
C GLY A 5 -9.78 -12.85 -28.79
N ASN A 6 -9.76 -11.51 -29.00
CA ASN A 6 -8.76 -10.86 -29.83
C ASN A 6 -7.43 -10.76 -29.08
N SER A 7 -6.31 -11.05 -29.74
CA SER A 7 -4.98 -10.89 -29.18
C SER A 7 -4.40 -9.52 -29.55
N TYR A 8 -3.83 -8.84 -28.58
CA TYR A 8 -3.08 -7.62 -28.84
C TYR A 8 -1.70 -7.68 -28.17
N THR A 9 -0.72 -7.09 -28.84
CA THR A 9 0.65 -6.96 -28.32
C THR A 9 0.90 -5.51 -27.99
N VAL A 10 1.27 -5.23 -26.75
CA VAL A 10 1.70 -3.88 -26.33
C VAL A 10 3.21 -3.86 -26.27
N GLN A 11 3.85 -3.06 -27.12
CA GLN A 11 5.28 -2.77 -26.98
C GLN A 11 5.47 -1.64 -25.96
N VAL A 12 6.19 -1.90 -24.88
CA VAL A 12 6.65 -0.88 -23.94
C VAL A 12 8.06 -0.42 -24.30
N PRO A 13 8.40 0.88 -24.12
CA PRO A 13 9.65 1.48 -24.62
C PRO A 13 10.93 1.03 -23.93
N TYR A 14 11.01 -0.16 -23.36
CA TYR A 14 12.20 -0.74 -22.75
C TYR A 14 12.31 -2.26 -22.97
N ASN A 15 11.73 -2.80 -24.05
CA ASN A 15 11.74 -4.23 -24.39
C ASN A 15 11.14 -5.16 -23.29
N TYR A 16 10.17 -4.68 -22.54
CA TYR A 16 9.38 -5.54 -21.66
C TYR A 16 8.21 -6.12 -22.44
N TYR A 17 8.07 -7.43 -22.41
CA TYR A 17 6.90 -8.10 -22.99
C TYR A 17 5.83 -8.22 -21.92
N ILE A 18 4.66 -7.61 -22.16
CA ILE A 18 3.48 -7.87 -21.34
C ILE A 18 2.87 -9.17 -21.83
N LEU A 19 2.94 -10.21 -21.01
CA LEU A 19 2.26 -11.47 -21.28
C LEU A 19 0.74 -11.24 -21.32
N ASN A 20 0.11 -11.69 -22.41
CA ASN A 20 -1.34 -11.80 -22.45
C ASN A 20 -1.79 -12.83 -21.40
N VAL A 21 -2.35 -12.35 -20.28
CA VAL A 21 -2.87 -13.23 -19.24
C VAL A 21 -4.26 -13.70 -19.66
N LYS A 22 -4.33 -14.92 -20.16
CA LYS A 22 -5.60 -15.61 -20.26
C LYS A 22 -6.00 -16.07 -18.86
N LEU A 23 -7.16 -15.64 -18.38
CA LEU A 23 -7.72 -16.15 -17.12
C LEU A 23 -7.90 -17.68 -17.25
N THR A 24 -7.07 -18.42 -16.54
CA THR A 24 -7.09 -19.87 -16.49
C THR A 24 -6.93 -20.30 -15.04
N SER A 25 -7.56 -21.42 -14.66
CA SER A 25 -7.36 -22.05 -13.35
C SER A 25 -5.99 -22.74 -13.20
N LYS A 26 -5.14 -22.66 -14.23
CA LYS A 26 -3.80 -23.25 -14.18
C LYS A 26 -2.89 -22.44 -13.27
N PRO A 27 -1.97 -23.07 -12.53
CA PRO A 27 -0.91 -22.38 -11.80
C PRO A 27 -0.09 -21.50 -12.75
N ILE A 28 0.32 -20.33 -12.25
CA ILE A 28 1.08 -19.35 -13.05
C ILE A 28 2.38 -19.92 -13.63
N SER A 29 3.00 -20.87 -12.92
CA SER A 29 4.21 -21.59 -13.39
C SER A 29 3.94 -22.45 -14.62
N SER A 30 2.76 -23.07 -14.71
CA SER A 30 2.36 -23.87 -15.88
C SER A 30 2.06 -22.97 -17.08
N VAL A 31 1.42 -21.83 -16.85
CA VAL A 31 1.14 -20.83 -17.88
C VAL A 31 2.45 -20.23 -18.41
N ALA A 32 3.41 -19.92 -17.53
CA ALA A 32 4.72 -19.45 -17.91
C ALA A 32 5.47 -20.45 -18.81
N SER A 33 5.43 -21.74 -18.48
CA SER A 33 6.07 -22.80 -19.29
C SER A 33 5.44 -22.96 -20.68
N GLU A 34 4.15 -22.62 -20.82
CA GLU A 34 3.44 -22.73 -22.09
C GLU A 34 3.63 -21.50 -23.00
N LEU A 35 3.88 -20.32 -22.43
CA LEU A 35 3.84 -19.05 -23.15
C LEU A 35 5.20 -18.36 -23.30
N LEU A 36 6.19 -18.69 -22.46
CA LEU A 36 7.51 -18.07 -22.50
C LEU A 36 8.48 -18.82 -23.42
N THR A 37 9.37 -18.08 -24.08
CA THR A 37 10.53 -18.70 -24.73
C THR A 37 11.47 -19.33 -23.69
N PRO A 38 12.35 -20.26 -24.07
CA PRO A 38 13.31 -20.86 -23.14
C PRO A 38 14.10 -19.82 -22.34
N GLU A 39 14.57 -18.74 -22.98
CA GLU A 39 15.33 -17.67 -22.36
C GLU A 39 14.46 -16.85 -21.38
N GLN A 40 13.21 -16.59 -21.76
CA GLN A 40 12.24 -15.90 -20.90
C GLN A 40 11.83 -16.76 -19.72
N LEU A 41 11.72 -18.09 -19.91
CA LEU A 41 11.40 -19.03 -18.84
C LEU A 41 12.55 -19.13 -17.85
N GLU A 42 13.80 -19.15 -18.30
CA GLU A 42 14.98 -19.11 -17.45
C GLU A 42 15.00 -17.83 -16.60
N MET A 43 14.77 -16.67 -17.22
CA MET A 43 14.67 -15.39 -16.54
C MET A 43 13.52 -15.38 -15.51
N TYR A 44 12.38 -15.94 -15.86
CA TYR A 44 11.24 -16.10 -14.93
C TYR A 44 11.59 -16.99 -13.73
N GLN A 45 12.33 -18.08 -13.94
CA GLN A 45 12.79 -18.97 -12.88
C GLN A 45 13.81 -18.27 -11.95
N VAL A 46 14.75 -17.50 -12.53
CA VAL A 46 15.69 -16.68 -11.76
C VAL A 46 14.92 -15.64 -10.93
N TYR A 47 13.94 -14.95 -11.50
CA TYR A 47 13.09 -14.03 -10.74
C TYR A 47 12.34 -14.72 -9.60
N ARG A 48 11.80 -15.92 -9.84
CA ARG A 48 11.13 -16.68 -8.78
C ARG A 48 12.05 -17.15 -7.68
N GLN A 49 13.29 -17.52 -8.01
CA GLN A 49 14.27 -17.95 -7.02
C GLN A 49 14.85 -16.78 -6.21
N THR A 50 15.05 -15.63 -6.84
CA THR A 50 15.65 -14.45 -6.20
C THR A 50 14.62 -13.58 -5.48
N LEU A 51 13.44 -13.41 -6.03
CA LEU A 51 12.38 -12.55 -5.49
C LEU A 51 11.26 -13.35 -4.81
N GLY A 52 11.16 -14.67 -5.10
CA GLY A 52 10.09 -15.52 -4.59
C GLY A 52 8.70 -15.01 -5.03
N ASN A 53 7.73 -15.10 -4.13
CA ASN A 53 6.41 -14.49 -4.30
C ASN A 53 6.38 -13.04 -3.77
N LYS A 54 7.54 -12.40 -3.61
CA LYS A 54 7.61 -11.03 -3.13
C LYS A 54 7.13 -10.09 -4.24
N PRO A 55 6.30 -9.10 -3.90
CA PRO A 55 5.93 -8.05 -4.84
C PRO A 55 7.19 -7.34 -5.34
N LEU A 56 7.16 -6.85 -6.59
CA LEU A 56 8.24 -6.02 -7.12
C LEU A 56 8.30 -4.72 -6.31
N ILE A 57 9.31 -4.62 -5.47
CA ILE A 57 9.58 -3.43 -4.69
C ILE A 57 10.44 -2.52 -5.56
N PHE A 58 9.85 -1.42 -6.01
CA PHE A 58 10.55 -0.42 -6.78
C PHE A 58 11.37 0.47 -5.82
N GLY A 59 12.65 0.20 -5.72
CA GLY A 59 13.59 0.98 -4.92
C GLY A 59 14.88 0.19 -4.66
N GLY A 60 16.03 0.80 -4.88
CA GLY A 60 17.32 0.14 -5.00
C GLY A 60 17.97 -0.36 -3.69
N GLY A 61 17.20 -0.73 -2.67
CA GLY A 61 17.72 -1.28 -1.41
C GLY A 61 17.24 -2.71 -1.15
N SER A 62 17.95 -3.43 -0.28
CA SER A 62 17.46 -4.72 0.24
C SER A 62 16.17 -4.48 1.04
N PRO A 63 15.11 -5.32 0.85
CA PRO A 63 13.87 -5.17 1.61
C PRO A 63 14.13 -5.26 3.12
N ASP A 64 13.64 -4.27 3.88
CA ASP A 64 13.65 -4.32 5.34
C ASP A 64 12.30 -4.80 5.88
N MET A 65 12.26 -6.07 6.29
CA MET A 65 11.09 -6.69 6.93
C MET A 65 11.20 -6.71 8.46
N SER A 66 12.26 -6.14 9.05
CA SER A 66 12.44 -6.12 10.50
C SER A 66 11.27 -5.38 11.17
N ASN A 67 10.71 -5.98 12.22
CA ASN A 67 9.55 -5.46 12.93
C ASN A 67 8.28 -5.21 12.07
N SER A 68 8.19 -5.83 10.89
CA SER A 68 6.94 -5.92 10.15
C SER A 68 6.12 -7.10 10.66
N GLU A 69 4.83 -6.87 10.89
CA GLU A 69 3.94 -7.92 11.40
C GLU A 69 3.47 -8.87 10.29
N ASP A 70 3.19 -10.12 10.65
CA ASP A 70 2.56 -11.10 9.78
C ASP A 70 1.04 -11.06 10.04
N LEU A 71 0.26 -10.99 8.97
CA LEU A 71 -1.21 -11.00 9.03
C LEU A 71 -1.80 -12.42 8.92
N THR A 72 -0.96 -13.46 8.89
CA THR A 72 -1.41 -14.86 8.82
C THR A 72 -2.30 -15.19 10.02
N GLY A 73 -3.51 -15.65 9.75
CA GLY A 73 -4.48 -16.01 10.77
C GLY A 73 -5.25 -14.83 11.40
N VAL A 74 -4.97 -13.60 11.02
CA VAL A 74 -5.78 -12.45 11.46
C VAL A 74 -7.15 -12.49 10.78
N VAL A 75 -8.20 -12.45 11.59
CA VAL A 75 -9.59 -12.37 11.11
C VAL A 75 -10.09 -10.94 11.30
N PHE A 76 -10.29 -10.25 10.18
CA PHE A 76 -10.80 -8.88 10.22
C PHE A 76 -12.32 -8.84 10.44
N VAL A 77 -12.76 -7.88 11.25
CA VAL A 77 -14.17 -7.57 11.51
C VAL A 77 -14.61 -6.48 10.52
N ASN A 78 -15.64 -6.77 9.75
CA ASN A 78 -16.20 -5.79 8.82
C ASN A 78 -17.10 -4.80 9.57
N GLY A 79 -16.81 -3.51 9.41
CA GLY A 79 -17.69 -2.41 9.81
C GLY A 79 -18.87 -2.23 8.84
N THR A 80 -19.64 -1.17 9.03
CA THR A 80 -20.77 -0.82 8.14
C THR A 80 -20.34 0.03 6.96
N ARG A 81 -19.17 0.69 7.02
CA ARG A 81 -18.62 1.43 5.88
C ARG A 81 -17.96 0.47 4.90
N PRO A 82 -18.17 0.66 3.59
CA PRO A 82 -17.38 -0.07 2.61
C PRO A 82 -15.91 0.33 2.74
N GLY A 83 -15.02 -0.64 2.69
CA GLY A 83 -13.59 -0.40 2.55
C GLY A 83 -13.16 -0.63 1.11
N ASN A 84 -11.89 -0.40 0.82
CA ASN A 84 -11.31 -0.69 -0.48
C ASN A 84 -10.12 -1.62 -0.35
N GLN A 85 -10.32 -2.90 -0.68
CA GLN A 85 -9.25 -3.90 -0.61
C GLN A 85 -8.15 -3.64 -1.64
N ALA A 86 -8.47 -3.06 -2.80
CA ALA A 86 -7.48 -2.81 -3.84
C ALA A 86 -6.39 -1.81 -3.38
N VAL A 87 -6.76 -0.73 -2.69
CA VAL A 87 -5.76 0.20 -2.14
C VAL A 87 -4.93 -0.44 -1.02
N VAL A 88 -5.53 -1.33 -0.22
CA VAL A 88 -4.81 -2.12 0.79
C VAL A 88 -3.79 -3.04 0.13
N ASP A 89 -4.16 -3.72 -0.95
CA ASP A 89 -3.25 -4.61 -1.68
C ASP A 89 -2.11 -3.84 -2.35
N ILE A 90 -2.38 -2.64 -2.89
CA ILE A 90 -1.36 -1.71 -3.37
C ILE A 90 -0.39 -1.37 -2.24
N ALA A 91 -0.88 -0.96 -1.08
CA ALA A 91 -0.03 -0.62 0.06
C ALA A 91 0.79 -1.82 0.54
N LYS A 92 0.19 -2.99 0.69
CA LYS A 92 0.86 -4.24 1.10
C LYS A 92 1.94 -4.68 0.11
N SER A 93 1.74 -4.41 -1.19
CA SER A 93 2.74 -4.73 -2.22
C SER A 93 4.05 -3.95 -2.04
N GLN A 94 4.05 -2.87 -1.27
CA GLN A 94 5.22 -2.03 -1.01
C GLN A 94 5.96 -2.40 0.29
N VAL A 95 5.46 -3.37 1.06
CA VAL A 95 6.11 -3.80 2.32
C VAL A 95 7.53 -4.28 2.05
N GLY A 96 8.48 -3.74 2.82
CA GLY A 96 9.91 -3.94 2.65
C GLY A 96 10.62 -2.87 1.79
N ASN A 97 9.90 -1.94 1.14
CA ASN A 97 10.52 -0.80 0.48
C ASN A 97 11.29 0.06 1.50
N VAL A 98 12.51 0.47 1.17
CA VAL A 98 13.39 1.28 2.03
C VAL A 98 13.66 2.63 1.38
N GLY A 99 13.72 3.70 2.18
CA GLY A 99 14.07 5.05 1.73
C GLY A 99 12.98 5.79 0.98
N GLY A 100 11.89 5.11 0.60
CA GLY A 100 10.66 5.69 0.05
C GLY A 100 10.79 6.50 -1.23
N GLN A 101 11.88 6.32 -1.99
CA GLN A 101 12.15 7.09 -3.21
C GLN A 101 10.98 7.11 -4.19
N PRO A 102 10.26 6.01 -4.47
CA PRO A 102 9.13 6.02 -5.38
C PRO A 102 7.99 6.94 -4.93
N PHE A 103 7.82 7.13 -3.61
CA PHE A 103 6.70 7.87 -3.04
C PHE A 103 6.97 9.37 -2.95
N TRP A 104 8.11 9.76 -2.38
CA TRP A 104 8.45 11.17 -2.26
C TRP A 104 8.80 11.79 -3.63
N SER A 105 9.41 11.05 -4.57
CA SER A 105 9.68 11.56 -5.92
C SER A 105 8.38 11.69 -6.76
N TRP A 106 7.43 10.74 -6.62
CA TRP A 106 6.10 10.85 -7.24
C TRP A 106 5.33 12.07 -6.71
N TYR A 107 5.49 12.37 -5.44
CA TYR A 107 4.88 13.56 -4.85
C TYR A 107 5.46 14.86 -5.44
N GLY A 108 6.70 14.85 -5.87
CA GLY A 108 7.39 15.98 -6.51
C GLY A 108 8.64 16.46 -5.76
N PHE A 109 9.13 15.72 -4.75
CA PHE A 109 10.38 16.04 -4.08
C PHE A 109 11.59 15.50 -4.88
N ASN A 110 12.67 16.30 -4.89
CA ASN A 110 13.92 15.96 -5.59
C ASN A 110 14.96 15.27 -4.68
N SER A 111 14.67 15.16 -3.40
CA SER A 111 15.51 14.50 -2.40
C SER A 111 14.66 13.86 -1.33
N ARG A 112 15.26 12.96 -0.54
CA ARG A 112 14.58 12.28 0.56
C ARG A 112 14.00 13.30 1.56
N VAL A 113 12.75 13.07 1.91
CA VAL A 113 12.00 13.77 2.96
C VAL A 113 11.40 12.71 3.92
N GLU A 114 10.73 13.14 4.98
CA GLU A 114 9.82 12.26 5.72
C GLU A 114 8.66 11.89 4.82
N TRP A 115 8.45 10.60 4.56
CA TRP A 115 7.65 10.16 3.43
C TRP A 115 6.41 9.30 3.78
N CYS A 116 6.04 9.22 5.05
CA CYS A 116 4.82 8.52 5.47
C CYS A 116 3.56 9.05 4.76
N ALA A 117 3.42 10.38 4.73
CA ALA A 117 2.31 11.06 4.07
C ALA A 117 2.36 10.93 2.54
N CYS A 118 3.57 11.01 1.95
CA CYS A 118 3.76 10.76 0.52
C CYS A 118 3.36 9.33 0.12
N PHE A 119 3.65 8.34 0.96
CA PHE A 119 3.28 6.95 0.75
C PHE A 119 1.76 6.77 0.70
N VAL A 120 1.03 7.28 1.69
CA VAL A 120 -0.44 7.18 1.72
C VAL A 120 -1.06 7.90 0.51
N SER A 121 -0.58 9.11 0.20
CA SER A 121 -1.01 9.85 -1.00
C SER A 121 -0.73 9.09 -2.29
N TRP A 122 0.43 8.43 -2.38
CA TRP A 122 0.79 7.60 -3.52
C TRP A 122 -0.17 6.42 -3.68
N CYS A 123 -0.52 5.74 -2.58
CA CYS A 123 -1.48 4.63 -2.62
C CYS A 123 -2.83 5.08 -3.18
N TYR A 124 -3.34 6.23 -2.74
CA TYR A 124 -4.57 6.81 -3.28
C TYR A 124 -4.43 7.20 -4.76
N GLY A 125 -3.28 7.78 -5.13
CA GLY A 125 -2.97 8.10 -6.53
C GLY A 125 -2.95 6.87 -7.45
N GLN A 126 -2.49 5.70 -6.97
CA GLN A 126 -2.54 4.44 -7.73
C GLN A 126 -3.98 3.97 -7.98
N MET A 127 -4.94 4.39 -7.16
CA MET A 127 -6.38 4.16 -7.37
C MET A 127 -7.01 5.16 -8.36
N GLY A 128 -6.21 6.07 -8.93
CA GLY A 128 -6.69 7.12 -9.83
C GLY A 128 -7.29 8.33 -9.12
N LEU A 129 -7.15 8.43 -7.79
CA LEU A 129 -7.62 9.59 -7.04
C LEU A 129 -6.61 10.73 -7.14
N SER A 130 -7.08 11.94 -7.45
CA SER A 130 -6.26 13.16 -7.40
C SER A 130 -6.12 13.70 -5.98
N GLU A 131 -7.08 13.39 -5.11
CA GLU A 131 -7.18 13.82 -3.70
C GLU A 131 -7.72 12.67 -2.84
N PRO A 132 -7.37 12.59 -1.54
CA PRO A 132 -6.43 13.47 -0.84
C PRO A 132 -4.99 13.28 -1.28
N ARG A 133 -4.26 14.37 -1.41
CA ARG A 133 -2.82 14.39 -1.74
C ARG A 133 -2.09 15.32 -0.77
N PHE A 134 -1.31 14.75 0.12
CA PHE A 134 -0.62 15.47 1.19
C PHE A 134 0.77 14.90 1.47
N ALA A 135 1.71 15.75 1.91
CA ALA A 135 3.06 15.38 2.33
C ALA A 135 3.32 15.76 3.80
N SER A 136 2.35 16.38 4.46
CA SER A 136 2.39 16.70 5.89
C SER A 136 1.12 16.21 6.57
N CYS A 137 1.28 15.40 7.61
CA CYS A 137 0.18 14.86 8.38
C CYS A 137 -0.65 15.98 9.01
N GLN A 138 0.02 16.88 9.76
CA GLN A 138 -0.62 17.90 10.55
C GLN A 138 -1.15 19.09 9.75
N SER A 139 -0.38 19.59 8.76
CA SER A 139 -0.74 20.83 8.07
C SER A 139 -1.53 20.63 6.77
N GLN A 140 -1.59 19.42 6.25
CA GLN A 140 -2.28 19.11 4.99
C GLN A 140 -3.30 17.97 5.16
N GLY A 141 -2.86 16.78 5.62
CA GLY A 141 -3.70 15.60 5.68
C GLY A 141 -4.91 15.79 6.58
N ILE A 142 -4.71 16.06 7.86
CA ILE A 142 -5.81 16.25 8.81
C ILE A 142 -6.75 17.38 8.38
N PRO A 143 -6.28 18.59 8.00
CA PRO A 143 -7.16 19.64 7.53
C PRO A 143 -7.98 19.28 6.29
N TRP A 144 -7.39 18.49 5.36
CA TRP A 144 -8.12 18.03 4.20
C TRP A 144 -9.32 17.16 4.61
N PHE A 145 -9.09 16.12 5.41
CA PHE A 145 -10.17 15.24 5.89
C PHE A 145 -11.22 15.99 6.71
N GLN A 146 -10.79 16.92 7.57
CA GLN A 146 -11.70 17.74 8.37
C GLN A 146 -12.60 18.63 7.50
N SER A 147 -12.03 19.31 6.51
CA SER A 147 -12.78 20.21 5.63
C SER A 147 -13.78 19.49 4.72
N HIS A 148 -13.59 18.20 4.49
CA HIS A 148 -14.47 17.34 3.70
C HIS A 148 -15.49 16.56 4.55
N GLY A 149 -15.51 16.76 5.88
CA GLY A 149 -16.38 16.00 6.78
C GLY A 149 -16.00 14.51 6.87
N GLN A 150 -14.76 14.18 6.55
CA GLN A 150 -14.20 12.82 6.47
C GLN A 150 -13.19 12.55 7.61
N TRP A 151 -13.38 13.18 8.76
CA TRP A 151 -12.50 12.99 9.91
C TRP A 151 -13.23 12.25 11.03
N GLY A 152 -12.62 11.15 11.48
CA GLY A 152 -13.00 10.42 12.70
C GLY A 152 -11.97 10.66 13.80
N GLY A 153 -12.42 10.99 15.01
CA GLY A 153 -11.53 11.07 16.17
C GLY A 153 -10.99 9.69 16.58
N ARG A 154 -10.09 9.67 17.57
CA ARG A 154 -9.47 8.42 18.07
C ARG A 154 -10.48 7.30 18.37
N ASP A 155 -11.60 7.66 18.97
CA ASP A 155 -12.62 6.70 19.41
C ASP A 155 -13.60 6.31 18.28
N TYR A 156 -13.31 6.68 17.04
CA TYR A 156 -14.16 6.34 15.89
C TYR A 156 -14.14 4.83 15.63
N ALA A 157 -15.29 4.17 15.84
CA ALA A 157 -15.38 2.71 15.84
C ALA A 157 -15.57 2.09 14.44
N ASN A 158 -16.00 2.87 13.44
CA ASN A 158 -16.40 2.33 12.13
C ASN A 158 -15.31 2.58 11.06
N ILE A 159 -14.04 2.31 11.43
CA ILE A 159 -12.90 2.37 10.52
C ILE A 159 -13.02 1.29 9.43
N ALA A 160 -12.54 1.58 8.23
CA ALA A 160 -12.63 0.67 7.10
C ALA A 160 -11.27 0.49 6.40
N PRO A 161 -11.06 -0.65 5.72
CA PRO A 161 -9.86 -0.84 4.89
C PRO A 161 -9.67 0.29 3.88
N GLY A 162 -8.48 0.86 3.84
CA GLY A 162 -8.16 1.98 2.96
C GLY A 162 -8.34 3.37 3.60
N ASP A 163 -8.85 3.48 4.82
CA ASP A 163 -8.81 4.74 5.56
C ASP A 163 -7.36 5.12 5.91
N ALA A 164 -7.08 6.40 6.12
CA ALA A 164 -5.84 6.85 6.73
C ALA A 164 -5.95 6.81 8.26
N ILE A 165 -4.86 6.47 8.95
CA ILE A 165 -4.75 6.57 10.40
C ILE A 165 -3.60 7.49 10.76
N PHE A 166 -3.85 8.47 11.62
CA PHE A 166 -2.88 9.47 12.04
C PHE A 166 -2.44 9.24 13.47
N PHE A 167 -1.16 9.45 13.74
CA PHE A 167 -0.54 9.26 15.04
C PHE A 167 0.14 10.54 15.52
N ASP A 168 0.15 10.70 16.82
CA ASP A 168 0.77 11.75 17.61
C ASP A 168 1.65 11.03 18.65
N TRP A 169 2.92 10.77 18.27
CA TRP A 169 3.79 9.86 19.02
C TRP A 169 4.27 10.44 20.36
N ASP A 170 4.47 11.76 20.41
CA ASP A 170 4.95 12.47 21.58
C ASP A 170 3.82 13.13 22.38
N LEU A 171 2.57 12.98 21.92
CA LEU A 171 1.35 13.50 22.57
C LEU A 171 1.34 15.02 22.74
N ASP A 172 1.99 15.75 21.81
CA ASP A 172 2.03 17.22 21.82
C ASP A 172 0.78 17.85 21.19
N GLY A 173 -0.15 17.04 20.71
CA GLY A 173 -1.37 17.48 20.03
C GLY A 173 -1.22 17.61 18.51
N ARG A 174 -0.07 17.26 17.93
CA ARG A 174 0.22 17.32 16.49
C ARG A 174 0.44 15.92 15.93
N ALA A 175 0.03 15.70 14.69
CA ALA A 175 0.26 14.40 14.05
C ALA A 175 1.67 14.34 13.45
N ASP A 176 2.42 13.32 13.85
CA ASP A 176 3.77 13.00 13.40
C ASP A 176 3.80 12.02 12.25
N HIS A 177 2.79 11.15 12.19
CA HIS A 177 2.83 9.99 11.33
C HIS A 177 1.44 9.66 10.76
N VAL A 178 1.44 8.93 9.65
CA VAL A 178 0.23 8.42 9.02
C VAL A 178 0.50 7.06 8.39
N GLY A 179 -0.47 6.17 8.52
CA GLY A 179 -0.52 4.87 7.86
C GLY A 179 -1.82 4.67 7.08
N LEU A 180 -1.89 3.59 6.33
CA LEU A 180 -3.08 3.15 5.64
C LEU A 180 -3.68 1.95 6.39
N VAL A 181 -4.96 2.02 6.72
CA VAL A 181 -5.67 0.95 7.45
C VAL A 181 -5.84 -0.28 6.56
N VAL A 182 -5.41 -1.43 7.06
CA VAL A 182 -5.67 -2.75 6.46
C VAL A 182 -7.03 -3.30 6.94
N GLY A 183 -7.33 -3.12 8.22
CA GLY A 183 -8.55 -3.58 8.86
C GLY A 183 -8.41 -3.60 10.38
N THR A 184 -9.43 -4.11 11.05
CA THR A 184 -9.45 -4.32 12.51
C THR A 184 -9.95 -5.71 12.85
N ASP A 185 -9.42 -6.30 13.93
CA ASP A 185 -9.94 -7.54 14.53
C ASP A 185 -10.94 -7.29 15.69
N GLY A 186 -11.30 -6.00 15.89
CA GLY A 186 -12.18 -5.56 16.98
C GLY A 186 -11.42 -5.14 18.25
N SER A 187 -10.14 -5.44 18.37
CA SER A 187 -9.26 -5.01 19.47
C SER A 187 -8.07 -4.20 19.00
N ARG A 188 -7.60 -4.49 17.81
CA ARG A 188 -6.45 -3.84 17.16
C ARG A 188 -6.83 -3.31 15.78
N VAL A 189 -6.16 -2.25 15.36
CA VAL A 189 -6.12 -1.78 13.97
C VAL A 189 -4.80 -2.21 13.37
N TYR A 190 -4.86 -2.75 12.16
CA TYR A 190 -3.71 -3.16 11.37
C TYR A 190 -3.49 -2.16 10.24
N THR A 191 -2.22 -1.82 10.00
CA THR A 191 -1.84 -0.76 9.06
C THR A 191 -0.76 -1.21 8.10
N VAL A 192 -0.63 -0.56 6.96
CA VAL A 192 0.64 -0.47 6.21
C VAL A 192 1.15 0.95 6.33
N GLU A 193 2.39 1.09 6.73
CA GLU A 193 3.02 2.38 7.00
C GLU A 193 4.27 2.57 6.17
N GLY A 194 4.36 3.69 5.48
CA GLY A 194 5.60 4.17 4.90
C GLY A 194 6.43 4.90 5.95
N ASN A 195 7.73 4.91 5.79
CA ASN A 195 8.69 5.58 6.68
C ASN A 195 8.66 5.08 8.14
N SER A 196 8.25 3.85 8.36
CA SER A 196 8.32 3.19 9.67
C SER A 196 9.73 2.63 9.87
N GLY A 197 10.63 3.43 10.47
CA GLY A 197 12.06 3.14 10.49
C GLY A 197 12.68 3.11 9.09
N ASP A 198 12.33 4.11 8.27
CA ASP A 198 12.74 4.29 6.89
C ASP A 198 12.28 3.17 5.91
N ALA A 199 11.27 2.38 6.30
CA ALA A 199 10.76 1.31 5.44
C ALA A 199 9.22 1.25 5.42
N CYS A 200 8.64 0.58 4.41
CA CYS A 200 7.24 0.19 4.42
C CYS A 200 7.06 -1.07 5.26
N LYS A 201 6.19 -1.01 6.26
CA LYS A 201 5.96 -2.12 7.20
C LYS A 201 4.48 -2.30 7.52
N ILE A 202 4.11 -3.54 7.83
CA ILE A 202 2.84 -3.83 8.47
C ILE A 202 3.01 -3.63 9.98
N LYS A 203 2.06 -2.91 10.58
CA LYS A 203 2.03 -2.63 12.02
C LYS A 203 0.64 -2.90 12.57
N SER A 204 0.54 -3.03 13.88
CA SER A 204 -0.76 -3.07 14.55
C SER A 204 -0.72 -2.34 15.89
N TYR A 205 -1.86 -1.76 16.25
CA TYR A 205 -2.02 -0.98 17.47
C TYR A 205 -3.34 -1.34 18.17
N SER A 206 -3.36 -1.30 19.50
CA SER A 206 -4.64 -1.35 20.20
C SER A 206 -5.55 -0.22 19.69
N LEU A 207 -6.84 -0.49 19.52
CA LEU A 207 -7.82 0.56 19.19
C LEU A 207 -7.89 1.67 20.25
N THR A 208 -7.42 1.37 21.49
CA THR A 208 -7.34 2.34 22.60
C THR A 208 -5.95 2.96 22.74
N TYR A 209 -5.04 2.76 21.77
CA TYR A 209 -3.68 3.29 21.85
C TYR A 209 -3.70 4.82 21.86
N GLU A 210 -3.10 5.41 22.89
CA GLU A 210 -3.20 6.84 23.17
C GLU A 210 -2.61 7.72 22.06
N CYS A 211 -1.61 7.22 21.36
CA CYS A 211 -0.97 7.95 20.25
C CYS A 211 -1.83 7.99 18.97
N ILE A 212 -2.93 7.24 18.88
CA ILE A 212 -3.86 7.41 17.75
C ILE A 212 -4.51 8.78 17.85
N LYS A 213 -4.27 9.63 16.86
CA LYS A 213 -4.86 10.97 16.73
C LYS A 213 -6.27 10.93 16.16
N GLY A 214 -6.48 10.07 15.20
CA GLY A 214 -7.76 9.90 14.51
C GLY A 214 -7.59 9.31 13.12
N TYR A 215 -8.68 9.32 12.37
CA TYR A 215 -8.80 8.65 11.09
C TYR A 215 -9.28 9.59 9.99
N GLY A 216 -8.63 9.52 8.85
CA GLY A 216 -9.11 10.09 7.60
C GLY A 216 -10.00 9.06 6.89
N LEU A 217 -11.30 9.33 6.84
CA LEU A 217 -12.32 8.40 6.37
C LEU A 217 -12.52 8.54 4.88
N MET A 218 -12.13 7.53 4.10
CA MET A 218 -12.27 7.58 2.65
C MET A 218 -13.69 7.19 2.22
N ASN A 219 -14.20 7.88 1.20
CA ASN A 219 -15.48 7.58 0.55
C ASN A 219 -15.20 6.69 -0.67
N TRP A 220 -15.19 5.38 -0.44
CA TRP A 220 -14.98 4.37 -1.48
C TRP A 220 -16.27 4.05 -2.26
#